data_96505a8f59b460944d8d2d86da6f0b69
#
_entry.id   96505a8f59b460944d8d2d86da6f0b69
#
_cell.length_a   1.000
_cell.length_b   1.000
_cell.length_c   1.000
_cell.angle_alpha   90.00
_cell.angle_beta   90.00
_cell.angle_gamma   90.00
#
_symmetry.space_group_name_H-M   'P 1'
#
loop_
_entity.id
_entity.type
_entity.pdbx_description
1 polymer ?
#
loop_
_entity_poly.entity_id
_entity_poly.type
_entity_poly.pdbx_seq_one_letter_code
_entity_poly.pdbx_strand_id
1 'polypeptide(L)'
;MQSQHQPQNDNRFRPALNQDPLFWCLYVMMNGTFKYEQIANRFTAEQDGKRDQIIMLRDKGKALKQTTGLKFAASTIEGDIMSQRISLHAFQVLVHLNSLNAAFVNPANRVYAEFISDAVSDKPVHIIERNDKNTTRVTMTTTQATELASIRATNYRIETLQKPIKSASAYTVAELTEMCHQLKIQLKPKMKKQELYDAITKQLVL
;
A
#
# COMPACT_ATOMS: atom_id res chain seq x y z
N MET A 1 -12.95 36.49 -23.85
CA MET A 1 -13.05 35.98 -22.47
C MET A 1 -12.09 34.80 -22.36
N GLN A 2 -10.90 35.04 -21.83
CA GLN A 2 -9.91 33.99 -21.60
C GLN A 2 -10.22 33.34 -20.24
N SER A 3 -10.60 32.08 -20.25
CA SER A 3 -10.77 31.29 -19.04
C SER A 3 -9.39 31.09 -18.41
N GLN A 4 -9.14 31.79 -17.32
CA GLN A 4 -7.98 31.52 -16.46
C GLN A 4 -8.14 30.13 -15.84
N HIS A 5 -7.41 29.15 -16.36
CA HIS A 5 -7.19 27.88 -15.69
C HIS A 5 -6.36 28.20 -14.44
N GLN A 6 -7.01 28.29 -13.27
CA GLN A 6 -6.30 28.19 -12.00
C GLN A 6 -5.62 26.84 -11.94
N PRO A 7 -4.31 26.74 -11.65
CA PRO A 7 -3.68 25.47 -11.39
C PRO A 7 -4.34 24.90 -10.13
N GLN A 8 -5.10 23.82 -10.29
CA GLN A 8 -5.49 22.98 -9.16
C GLN A 8 -4.18 22.59 -8.47
N ASN A 9 -4.04 22.99 -7.22
CA ASN A 9 -2.92 22.62 -6.35
C ASN A 9 -3.02 21.10 -6.14
N ASP A 10 -2.43 20.35 -7.09
CA ASP A 10 -2.44 18.89 -7.07
C ASP A 10 -1.48 18.45 -5.95
N ASN A 11 -2.01 18.34 -4.74
CA ASN A 11 -1.29 17.97 -3.53
C ASN A 11 -0.80 16.50 -3.57
N ARG A 12 -0.59 15.98 -4.79
CA ARG A 12 -0.24 14.59 -5.09
C ARG A 12 1.24 14.45 -5.36
N PHE A 13 1.91 13.64 -4.55
CA PHE A 13 3.28 13.24 -4.83
C PHE A 13 3.32 12.07 -5.82
N ARG A 14 4.17 12.18 -6.83
CA ARG A 14 4.40 11.14 -7.85
C ARG A 14 5.90 10.87 -7.99
N PRO A 15 6.38 9.70 -7.53
CA PRO A 15 7.77 9.32 -7.73
C PRO A 15 8.12 9.24 -9.23
N ALA A 16 9.37 9.53 -9.60
CA ALA A 16 9.83 9.37 -10.97
C ALA A 16 9.87 7.88 -11.38
N LEU A 17 9.67 7.61 -12.68
CA LEU A 17 9.49 6.25 -13.23
C LEU A 17 10.69 5.32 -13.04
N ASN A 18 11.89 5.89 -13.00
CA ASN A 18 13.15 5.16 -12.85
C ASN A 18 13.60 4.98 -11.40
N GLN A 19 12.77 5.35 -10.45
CA GLN A 19 13.02 5.26 -9.01
C GLN A 19 12.19 4.15 -8.37
N ASP A 20 12.52 3.80 -7.11
CA ASP A 20 11.69 2.94 -6.29
C ASP A 20 10.47 3.72 -5.77
N PRO A 21 9.27 3.48 -6.32
CA PRO A 21 8.13 4.34 -6.02
C PRO A 21 7.66 4.24 -4.56
N LEU A 22 7.72 3.05 -3.96
CA LEU A 22 7.28 2.86 -2.58
C LEU A 22 8.30 3.41 -1.58
N PHE A 23 9.60 3.25 -1.87
CA PHE A 23 10.64 3.85 -1.05
C PHE A 23 10.52 5.39 -1.05
N TRP A 24 10.30 6.00 -2.19
CA TRP A 24 10.17 7.46 -2.28
C TRP A 24 8.87 7.99 -1.67
N CYS A 25 7.79 7.22 -1.71
CA CYS A 25 6.61 7.53 -0.90
C CYS A 25 6.95 7.51 0.59
N LEU A 26 7.64 6.47 1.09
CA LEU A 26 8.10 6.40 2.47
C LEU A 26 8.98 7.59 2.86
N TYR A 27 9.94 7.94 1.99
CA TYR A 27 10.82 9.09 2.22
C TYR A 27 10.04 10.39 2.39
N VAL A 28 9.07 10.64 1.50
CA VAL A 28 8.23 11.84 1.55
C VAL A 28 7.29 11.83 2.76
N MET A 29 6.77 10.68 3.16
CA MET A 29 5.99 10.54 4.40
C MET A 29 6.79 10.95 5.64
N MET A 30 8.09 10.65 5.65
CA MET A 30 9.01 10.97 6.77
C MET A 30 9.52 12.42 6.73
N ASN A 31 9.79 12.93 5.54
CA ASN A 31 10.59 14.14 5.36
C ASN A 31 9.85 15.30 4.68
N GLY A 32 8.73 15.01 4.02
CA GLY A 32 7.98 15.95 3.21
C GLY A 32 8.54 16.11 1.79
N THR A 33 7.69 16.65 0.90
CA THR A 33 8.01 16.87 -0.51
C THR A 33 9.13 17.89 -0.71
N PHE A 34 9.21 18.90 0.12
CA PHE A 34 10.24 19.94 0.04
C PHE A 34 11.67 19.34 0.16
N LYS A 35 11.90 18.45 1.13
CA LYS A 35 13.21 17.78 1.25
C LYS A 35 13.51 16.87 0.07
N TYR A 36 12.50 16.19 -0.47
CA TYR A 36 12.65 15.36 -1.67
C TYR A 36 13.11 16.19 -2.88
N GLU A 37 12.54 17.37 -3.07
CA GLU A 37 12.89 18.27 -4.18
C GLU A 37 14.32 18.81 -4.11
N GLN A 38 14.86 18.97 -2.90
CA GLN A 38 16.23 19.44 -2.69
C GLN A 38 17.33 18.38 -2.93
N ILE A 39 16.95 17.10 -3.15
CA ILE A 39 17.92 16.02 -3.34
C ILE A 39 18.55 16.16 -4.73
N ALA A 40 19.85 16.47 -4.78
CA ALA A 40 20.61 16.60 -6.02
C ALA A 40 20.89 15.23 -6.68
N ASN A 41 21.27 14.21 -5.89
CA ASN A 41 21.52 12.86 -6.37
C ASN A 41 20.56 11.87 -5.71
N ARG A 42 19.44 11.62 -6.39
CA ARG A 42 18.39 10.73 -5.86
C ARG A 42 18.82 9.26 -5.79
N PHE A 43 19.69 8.81 -6.69
CA PHE A 43 20.19 7.44 -6.63
C PHE A 43 20.98 7.18 -5.34
N THR A 44 21.96 8.04 -5.04
CA THR A 44 22.75 7.93 -3.81
C THR A 44 21.85 8.05 -2.57
N ALA A 45 20.96 9.03 -2.55
CA ALA A 45 20.05 9.25 -1.43
C ALA A 45 19.10 8.06 -1.21
N GLU A 46 18.66 7.38 -2.29
CA GLU A 46 17.85 6.15 -2.19
C GLU A 46 18.65 5.02 -1.56
N GLN A 47 19.90 4.81 -2.01
CA GLN A 47 20.75 3.74 -1.48
C GLN A 47 21.08 3.98 0.01
N ASP A 48 21.42 5.19 0.37
CA ASP A 48 21.74 5.56 1.76
C ASP A 48 20.48 5.43 2.64
N GLY A 49 19.36 5.96 2.21
CA GLY A 49 18.11 5.83 2.94
C GLY A 49 17.65 4.37 3.11
N LYS A 50 17.84 3.51 2.11
CA LYS A 50 17.57 2.06 2.23
C LYS A 50 18.48 1.41 3.27
N ARG A 51 19.77 1.78 3.33
CA ARG A 51 20.69 1.29 4.38
C ARG A 51 20.26 1.73 5.78
N ASP A 52 19.85 2.99 5.93
CA ASP A 52 19.35 3.51 7.21
C ASP A 52 18.12 2.73 7.70
N GLN A 53 17.21 2.39 6.79
CA GLN A 53 16.04 1.55 7.11
C GLN A 53 16.45 0.14 7.56
N ILE A 54 17.49 -0.45 6.97
CA ILE A 54 18.02 -1.75 7.40
C ILE A 54 18.62 -1.67 8.81
N ILE A 55 19.41 -0.63 9.09
CA ILE A 55 19.98 -0.41 10.42
C ILE A 55 18.85 -0.31 11.45
N MET A 56 17.82 0.48 11.17
CA MET A 56 16.65 0.61 12.05
C MET A 56 15.89 -0.71 12.21
N LEU A 57 15.75 -1.48 11.14
CA LEU A 57 15.08 -2.80 11.18
C LEU A 57 15.83 -3.79 12.08
N ARG A 58 17.16 -3.80 12.04
CA ARG A 58 18.00 -4.65 12.90
C ARG A 58 17.86 -4.27 14.37
N ASP A 59 17.79 -2.98 14.66
CA ASP A 59 17.63 -2.46 16.02
C ASP A 59 16.21 -2.72 16.57
N LYS A 60 15.18 -2.33 15.84
CA LYS A 60 13.79 -2.28 16.33
C LYS A 60 12.89 -3.43 15.85
N GLY A 61 13.33 -4.24 14.88
CA GLY A 61 12.47 -5.23 14.23
C GLY A 61 11.91 -6.31 15.15
N LYS A 62 12.65 -6.69 16.21
CA LYS A 62 12.14 -7.65 17.22
C LYS A 62 10.99 -7.04 18.03
N ALA A 63 11.16 -5.83 18.52
CA ALA A 63 10.12 -5.10 19.25
C ALA A 63 8.90 -4.85 18.36
N LEU A 64 9.12 -4.47 17.10
CA LEU A 64 8.06 -4.24 16.13
C LEU A 64 7.16 -5.49 15.95
N LYS A 65 7.75 -6.68 15.80
CA LYS A 65 6.97 -7.93 15.71
C LYS A 65 6.10 -8.17 16.93
N GLN A 66 6.62 -7.88 18.12
CA GLN A 66 5.90 -8.09 19.38
C GLN A 66 4.73 -7.12 19.53
N THR A 67 4.91 -5.86 19.14
CA THR A 67 3.88 -4.81 19.31
C THR A 67 2.80 -4.87 18.23
N THR A 68 3.17 -5.17 16.99
CA THR A 68 2.23 -5.16 15.85
C THR A 68 1.67 -6.53 15.48
N GLY A 69 2.29 -7.61 15.92
CA GLY A 69 1.96 -8.97 15.48
C GLY A 69 2.36 -9.28 14.03
N LEU A 70 3.07 -8.37 13.35
CA LEU A 70 3.54 -8.59 11.98
C LEU A 70 4.50 -9.78 11.89
N LYS A 71 4.25 -10.65 10.90
CA LYS A 71 5.07 -11.82 10.63
C LYS A 71 6.02 -11.53 9.48
N PHE A 72 7.32 -11.44 9.76
CA PHE A 72 8.36 -11.32 8.74
C PHE A 72 9.70 -11.88 9.22
N ALA A 73 10.53 -12.35 8.30
CA ALA A 73 11.94 -12.64 8.57
C ALA A 73 12.76 -11.39 8.28
N ALA A 74 13.60 -10.95 9.23
CA ALA A 74 14.38 -9.72 9.06
C ALA A 74 15.28 -9.78 7.83
N SER A 75 15.98 -10.91 7.61
CA SER A 75 16.84 -11.12 6.44
C SER A 75 16.09 -11.03 5.10
N THR A 76 14.83 -11.51 5.05
CA THR A 76 14.01 -11.39 3.85
C THR A 76 13.65 -9.93 3.57
N ILE A 77 13.26 -9.18 4.61
CA ILE A 77 12.95 -7.75 4.46
C ILE A 77 14.19 -6.94 4.12
N GLU A 78 15.35 -7.24 4.71
CA GLU A 78 16.63 -6.59 4.35
C GLU A 78 16.98 -6.81 2.89
N GLY A 79 16.87 -8.04 2.37
CA GLY A 79 17.10 -8.34 0.96
C GLY A 79 16.10 -7.61 0.04
N ASP A 80 14.85 -7.52 0.45
CA ASP A 80 13.81 -6.82 -0.28
C ASP A 80 14.07 -5.30 -0.31
N ILE A 81 14.44 -4.68 0.82
CA ILE A 81 14.80 -3.25 0.88
C ILE A 81 15.95 -2.92 -0.09
N MET A 82 16.96 -3.80 -0.21
CA MET A 82 18.08 -3.60 -1.12
C MET A 82 17.76 -3.91 -2.59
N SER A 83 16.59 -4.42 -2.90
CA SER A 83 16.16 -4.64 -4.27
C SER A 83 15.96 -3.32 -5.03
N GLN A 84 15.88 -3.38 -6.35
CA GLN A 84 15.61 -2.21 -7.19
C GLN A 84 14.30 -1.52 -6.82
N ARG A 85 13.30 -2.32 -6.41
CA ARG A 85 11.98 -1.84 -5.95
C ARG A 85 11.55 -2.68 -4.77
N ILE A 86 11.24 -2.04 -3.67
CA ILE A 86 10.73 -2.74 -2.49
C ILE A 86 9.34 -3.31 -2.74
N SER A 87 9.06 -4.47 -2.15
CA SER A 87 7.71 -5.04 -2.18
C SER A 87 6.75 -4.27 -1.27
N LEU A 88 5.45 -4.48 -1.51
CA LEU A 88 4.42 -3.91 -0.62
C LEU A 88 4.53 -4.46 0.81
N HIS A 89 5.05 -5.70 0.99
CA HIS A 89 5.29 -6.27 2.31
C HIS A 89 6.46 -5.57 3.03
N ALA A 90 7.58 -5.33 2.35
CA ALA A 90 8.65 -4.53 2.93
C ALA A 90 8.17 -3.11 3.25
N PHE A 91 7.42 -2.48 2.35
CA PHE A 91 6.82 -1.17 2.59
C PHE A 91 5.93 -1.16 3.85
N GLN A 92 5.05 -2.17 4.03
CA GLN A 92 4.25 -2.32 5.24
C GLN A 92 5.12 -2.35 6.51
N VAL A 93 6.19 -3.16 6.51
CA VAL A 93 7.12 -3.24 7.65
C VAL A 93 7.77 -1.88 7.92
N LEU A 94 8.21 -1.17 6.87
CA LEU A 94 8.85 0.14 6.99
C LEU A 94 7.89 1.23 7.47
N VAL A 95 6.63 1.21 7.05
CA VAL A 95 5.59 2.12 7.56
C VAL A 95 5.44 1.98 9.07
N HIS A 96 5.32 0.74 9.55
CA HIS A 96 5.22 0.48 10.99
C HIS A 96 6.53 0.78 11.74
N LEU A 97 7.69 0.47 11.15
CA LEU A 97 9.00 0.74 11.73
C LEU A 97 9.21 2.24 11.99
N ASN A 98 8.70 3.09 11.11
CA ASN A 98 8.77 4.54 11.22
C ASN A 98 7.56 5.16 11.95
N SER A 99 6.68 4.35 12.52
CA SER A 99 5.46 4.80 13.23
C SER A 99 4.58 5.72 12.38
N LEU A 100 4.44 5.41 11.09
CA LEU A 100 3.63 6.13 10.11
C LEU A 100 2.26 5.45 9.93
N ASN A 101 1.32 6.16 9.33
CA ASN A 101 0.01 5.63 8.92
C ASN A 101 -0.12 5.74 7.40
N ALA A 102 -0.44 4.63 6.74
CA ALA A 102 -0.65 4.58 5.31
C ALA A 102 -1.82 3.66 4.93
N ALA A 103 -2.44 3.93 3.78
CA ALA A 103 -3.33 3.01 3.10
C ALA A 103 -2.84 2.83 1.66
N PHE A 104 -2.69 1.58 1.23
CA PHE A 104 -2.40 1.26 -0.16
C PHE A 104 -3.68 0.86 -0.86
N VAL A 105 -3.99 1.49 -1.98
CA VAL A 105 -5.26 1.32 -2.70
C VAL A 105 -4.97 0.91 -4.14
N ASN A 106 -5.65 -0.12 -4.60
CA ASN A 106 -5.76 -0.44 -6.03
C ASN A 106 -7.20 -0.16 -6.49
N PRO A 107 -7.49 1.03 -7.04
CA PRO A 107 -8.84 1.40 -7.45
C PRO A 107 -9.39 0.51 -8.56
N ALA A 108 -8.51 0.03 -9.45
CA ALA A 108 -8.91 -0.85 -10.56
C ALA A 108 -9.45 -2.20 -10.09
N ASN A 109 -8.90 -2.72 -9.00
CA ASN A 109 -9.33 -3.98 -8.38
C ASN A 109 -10.31 -3.76 -7.23
N ARG A 110 -10.55 -2.51 -6.81
CA ARG A 110 -11.40 -2.14 -5.68
C ARG A 110 -10.96 -2.78 -4.37
N VAL A 111 -9.66 -2.83 -4.15
CA VAL A 111 -9.06 -3.39 -2.95
C VAL A 111 -8.14 -2.38 -2.28
N TYR A 112 -7.99 -2.50 -0.98
CA TYR A 112 -7.06 -1.70 -0.22
C TYR A 112 -6.50 -2.47 0.98
N ALA A 113 -5.34 -2.01 1.48
CA ALA A 113 -4.78 -2.45 2.75
C ALA A 113 -4.39 -1.25 3.59
N GLU A 114 -4.59 -1.34 4.89
CA GLU A 114 -4.21 -0.31 5.86
C GLU A 114 -2.98 -0.75 6.65
N PHE A 115 -2.05 0.15 6.79
CA PHE A 115 -0.83 0.03 7.60
C PHE A 115 -0.87 1.15 8.64
N ILE A 116 -1.60 0.92 9.71
CA ILE A 116 -1.84 1.90 10.76
C ILE A 116 -0.99 1.52 11.97
N SER A 117 -0.02 2.35 12.31
CA SER A 117 0.87 2.14 13.45
C SER A 117 0.27 2.63 14.74
N ASP A 118 -0.55 3.67 14.68
CA ASP A 118 -1.25 4.26 15.81
C ASP A 118 -2.63 4.75 15.38
N ALA A 119 -3.66 4.01 15.78
CA ALA A 119 -5.05 4.31 15.45
C ALA A 119 -5.65 5.48 16.28
N VAL A 120 -4.98 5.85 17.36
CA VAL A 120 -5.48 6.88 18.33
C VAL A 120 -4.83 8.24 18.06
N SER A 121 -3.71 8.28 17.32
CA SER A 121 -3.01 9.52 17.04
C SER A 121 -3.68 10.33 15.94
N ASP A 122 -3.63 11.66 16.04
CA ASP A 122 -4.03 12.61 14.98
C ASP A 122 -3.02 12.64 13.81
N LYS A 123 -2.17 11.61 13.70
CA LYS A 123 -1.21 11.52 12.60
C LYS A 123 -1.93 11.40 11.27
N PRO A 124 -1.45 12.09 10.24
CA PRO A 124 -2.04 12.00 8.92
C PRO A 124 -1.96 10.58 8.37
N VAL A 125 -2.91 10.21 7.57
CA VAL A 125 -2.89 8.98 6.79
C VAL A 125 -2.45 9.31 5.38
N HIS A 126 -1.43 8.59 4.89
CA HIS A 126 -0.94 8.74 3.52
C HIS A 126 -1.60 7.68 2.64
N ILE A 127 -2.35 8.12 1.63
CA ILE A 127 -3.00 7.23 0.67
C ILE A 127 -2.09 7.06 -0.53
N ILE A 128 -1.67 5.82 -0.79
CA ILE A 128 -0.87 5.45 -1.93
C ILE A 128 -1.77 4.69 -2.90
N GLU A 129 -2.09 5.31 -4.02
CA GLU A 129 -2.91 4.72 -5.07
C GLU A 129 -2.06 4.12 -6.17
N ARG A 130 -2.37 2.89 -6.58
CA ARG A 130 -1.81 2.27 -7.76
C ARG A 130 -2.50 2.82 -9.01
N ASN A 131 -1.76 3.46 -9.90
CA ASN A 131 -2.34 4.18 -11.03
C ASN A 131 -2.67 3.29 -12.24
N ASP A 132 -2.14 2.06 -12.30
CA ASP A 132 -2.34 1.16 -13.45
C ASP A 132 -2.26 -0.32 -13.02
N LYS A 133 -3.01 -1.18 -13.70
CA LYS A 133 -3.02 -2.64 -13.44
C LYS A 133 -1.65 -3.30 -13.69
N ASN A 134 -0.85 -2.76 -14.60
CA ASN A 134 0.40 -3.35 -15.06
C ASN A 134 1.64 -2.55 -14.68
N THR A 135 1.51 -1.40 -14.05
CA THR A 135 2.65 -0.54 -13.72
C THR A 135 2.83 -0.42 -12.21
N THR A 136 4.07 -0.25 -11.82
CA THR A 136 4.46 0.08 -10.45
C THR A 136 4.32 1.57 -10.16
N ARG A 137 3.53 2.29 -10.97
CA ARG A 137 3.27 3.71 -10.77
C ARG A 137 2.30 3.88 -9.61
N VAL A 138 2.67 4.72 -8.69
CA VAL A 138 1.83 5.10 -7.56
C VAL A 138 1.71 6.61 -7.48
N THR A 139 0.60 7.06 -6.91
CA THR A 139 0.37 8.45 -6.51
C THR A 139 0.12 8.46 -5.02
N MET A 140 0.78 9.33 -4.28
CA MET A 140 0.57 9.47 -2.85
C MET A 140 -0.11 10.82 -2.55
N THR A 141 -1.14 10.76 -1.73
CA THR A 141 -1.85 11.94 -1.19
C THR A 141 -1.84 11.84 0.32
N THR A 142 -1.60 12.95 1.00
CA THR A 142 -1.77 13.03 2.45
C THR A 142 -3.18 13.53 2.73
N THR A 143 -3.94 12.79 3.53
CA THR A 143 -5.36 13.07 3.73
C THR A 143 -5.78 13.04 5.19
N GLN A 144 -6.99 13.52 5.43
CA GLN A 144 -7.67 13.41 6.71
C GLN A 144 -8.52 12.13 6.79
N ALA A 145 -9.02 11.81 7.98
CA ALA A 145 -9.77 10.59 8.26
C ALA A 145 -11.03 10.39 7.36
N THR A 146 -11.60 11.47 6.81
CA THR A 146 -12.80 11.43 5.96
C THR A 146 -12.57 10.72 4.64
N GLU A 147 -11.43 10.91 3.99
CA GLU A 147 -11.12 10.24 2.71
C GLU A 147 -10.87 8.75 2.94
N LEU A 148 -10.20 8.39 4.04
CA LEU A 148 -10.04 6.99 4.42
C LEU A 148 -11.38 6.29 4.66
N ALA A 149 -12.37 6.99 5.24
CA ALA A 149 -13.72 6.47 5.40
C ALA A 149 -14.39 6.14 4.06
N SER A 150 -14.21 6.99 3.05
CA SER A 150 -14.70 6.74 1.69
C SER A 150 -14.05 5.50 1.07
N ILE A 151 -12.72 5.33 1.23
CA ILE A 151 -12.00 4.15 0.75
C ILE A 151 -12.54 2.88 1.40
N ARG A 152 -12.74 2.90 2.72
CA ARG A 152 -13.30 1.78 3.49
C ARG A 152 -14.72 1.40 3.04
N ALA A 153 -15.52 2.38 2.69
CA ALA A 153 -16.90 2.16 2.24
C ALA A 153 -17.01 1.59 0.81
N THR A 154 -16.01 1.84 -0.05
CA THR A 154 -16.11 1.55 -1.48
C THR A 154 -15.20 0.41 -1.95
N ASN A 155 -14.24 -0.02 -1.14
CA ASN A 155 -13.25 -1.02 -1.51
C ASN A 155 -13.24 -2.19 -0.52
N TYR A 156 -12.80 -3.36 -1.00
CA TYR A 156 -12.60 -4.55 -0.17
C TYR A 156 -11.27 -4.48 0.57
N ARG A 157 -11.28 -4.69 1.89
CA ARG A 157 -10.08 -4.65 2.71
C ARG A 157 -9.32 -5.96 2.65
N ILE A 158 -8.03 -5.89 2.32
CA ILE A 158 -7.09 -6.99 2.44
C ILE A 158 -6.41 -6.89 3.80
N GLU A 159 -6.66 -7.88 4.68
CA GLU A 159 -6.10 -7.89 6.03
C GLU A 159 -4.65 -8.37 6.07
N THR A 160 -4.31 -9.32 5.22
CA THR A 160 -2.99 -9.95 5.20
C THR A 160 -2.44 -10.00 3.78
N LEU A 161 -1.32 -9.33 3.52
CA LEU A 161 -0.71 -9.25 2.19
C LEU A 161 -0.28 -10.61 1.64
N GLN A 162 0.25 -11.49 2.51
CA GLN A 162 0.74 -12.81 2.11
C GLN A 162 -0.38 -13.80 1.83
N LYS A 163 -1.55 -13.60 2.44
CA LYS A 163 -2.71 -14.47 2.27
C LYS A 163 -3.99 -13.63 2.25
N PRO A 164 -4.29 -12.96 1.14
CA PRO A 164 -5.45 -12.05 1.03
C PRO A 164 -6.80 -12.72 1.24
N ILE A 165 -6.88 -14.04 1.03
CA ILE A 165 -8.08 -14.86 1.19
C ILE A 165 -7.71 -16.21 1.82
N LYS A 166 -8.59 -16.79 2.63
CA LYS A 166 -8.45 -18.15 3.17
C LYS A 166 -8.60 -19.17 2.04
N SER A 167 -8.32 -20.45 2.30
CA SER A 167 -8.54 -21.52 1.31
C SER A 167 -10.02 -21.63 0.90
N ALA A 168 -10.30 -22.11 -0.30
CA ALA A 168 -11.65 -22.27 -0.83
C ALA A 168 -12.57 -23.09 0.09
N SER A 169 -12.00 -24.06 0.83
CA SER A 169 -12.75 -24.88 1.79
C SER A 169 -13.33 -24.10 2.97
N ALA A 170 -12.74 -22.94 3.30
CA ALA A 170 -13.17 -22.08 4.42
C ALA A 170 -14.44 -21.27 4.13
N TYR A 171 -14.95 -21.30 2.91
CA TYR A 171 -16.11 -20.51 2.48
C TYR A 171 -17.22 -21.38 1.95
N THR A 172 -18.46 -20.92 2.09
CA THR A 172 -19.61 -21.42 1.36
C THR A 172 -19.73 -20.78 -0.02
N VAL A 173 -20.58 -21.31 -0.90
CA VAL A 173 -20.86 -20.69 -2.20
C VAL A 173 -21.53 -19.33 -2.02
N ALA A 174 -22.42 -19.19 -1.03
CA ALA A 174 -23.12 -17.94 -0.73
C ALA A 174 -22.14 -16.84 -0.31
N GLU A 175 -21.19 -17.14 0.59
CA GLU A 175 -20.15 -16.18 1.01
C GLU A 175 -19.27 -15.73 -0.15
N LEU A 176 -18.83 -16.66 -1.01
CA LEU A 176 -18.03 -16.32 -2.20
C LEU A 176 -18.85 -15.47 -3.18
N THR A 177 -20.14 -15.74 -3.33
CA THR A 177 -21.02 -14.94 -4.19
C THR A 177 -21.15 -13.51 -3.66
N GLU A 178 -21.33 -13.36 -2.34
CA GLU A 178 -21.39 -12.03 -1.70
C GLU A 178 -20.06 -11.26 -1.87
N MET A 179 -18.93 -11.93 -1.68
CA MET A 179 -17.60 -11.32 -1.93
C MET A 179 -17.46 -10.86 -3.40
N CYS A 180 -17.95 -11.66 -4.36
CA CYS A 180 -17.97 -11.26 -5.77
C CYS A 180 -18.81 -9.98 -5.99
N HIS A 181 -19.96 -9.86 -5.34
CA HIS A 181 -20.79 -8.65 -5.41
C HIS A 181 -20.08 -7.43 -4.83
N GLN A 182 -19.45 -7.56 -3.67
CA GLN A 182 -18.68 -6.48 -3.03
C GLN A 182 -17.52 -6.02 -3.93
N LEU A 183 -16.81 -6.96 -4.56
CA LEU A 183 -15.73 -6.69 -5.50
C LEU A 183 -16.24 -6.27 -6.89
N LYS A 184 -17.56 -6.25 -7.12
CA LYS A 184 -18.20 -6.00 -8.44
C LYS A 184 -17.68 -6.91 -9.56
N ILE A 185 -17.38 -8.16 -9.23
CA ILE A 185 -17.01 -9.19 -10.21
C ILE A 185 -18.27 -9.60 -10.97
N GLN A 186 -18.20 -9.59 -12.31
CA GLN A 186 -19.30 -10.07 -13.15
C GLN A 186 -19.45 -11.58 -13.02
N LEU A 187 -20.57 -12.02 -12.44
CA LEU A 187 -20.89 -13.42 -12.28
C LEU A 187 -21.52 -13.98 -13.54
N LYS A 188 -21.03 -15.16 -13.98
CA LYS A 188 -21.68 -15.95 -15.02
C LYS A 188 -22.77 -16.84 -14.39
N PRO A 189 -23.84 -17.21 -15.11
CA PRO A 189 -24.84 -18.16 -14.61
C PRO A 189 -24.20 -19.50 -14.21
N LYS A 190 -24.59 -20.06 -13.05
CA LYS A 190 -24.16 -21.39 -12.59
C LYS A 190 -22.65 -21.55 -12.35
N MET A 191 -21.93 -20.49 -11.93
CA MET A 191 -20.52 -20.64 -11.54
C MET A 191 -20.38 -21.61 -10.37
N LYS A 192 -19.37 -22.50 -10.46
CA LYS A 192 -19.00 -23.43 -9.39
C LYS A 192 -18.21 -22.69 -8.30
N LYS A 193 -18.17 -23.27 -7.11
CA LYS A 193 -17.44 -22.74 -5.96
C LYS A 193 -15.98 -22.36 -6.31
N GLN A 194 -15.27 -23.22 -7.02
CA GLN A 194 -13.89 -22.99 -7.40
C GLN A 194 -13.75 -21.80 -8.38
N GLU A 195 -14.65 -21.66 -9.32
CA GLU A 195 -14.63 -20.55 -10.28
C GLU A 195 -14.87 -19.19 -9.61
N LEU A 196 -15.75 -19.15 -8.60
CA LEU A 196 -15.96 -17.95 -7.77
C LEU A 196 -14.69 -17.61 -6.99
N TYR A 197 -14.08 -18.62 -6.34
CA TYR A 197 -12.86 -18.45 -5.58
C TYR A 197 -11.70 -17.95 -6.45
N ASP A 198 -11.51 -18.51 -7.65
CA ASP A 198 -10.45 -18.12 -8.58
C ASP A 198 -10.66 -16.67 -9.08
N ALA A 199 -11.92 -16.30 -9.37
CA ALA A 199 -12.27 -14.94 -9.77
C ALA A 199 -11.95 -13.92 -8.66
N ILE A 200 -12.30 -14.23 -7.42
CA ILE A 200 -11.97 -13.41 -6.25
C ILE A 200 -10.46 -13.31 -6.07
N THR A 201 -9.74 -14.42 -6.10
CA THR A 201 -8.28 -14.44 -5.92
C THR A 201 -7.56 -13.58 -6.96
N LYS A 202 -8.04 -13.61 -8.22
CA LYS A 202 -7.52 -12.77 -9.30
C LYS A 202 -7.78 -11.28 -9.06
N GLN A 203 -8.87 -10.93 -8.39
CA GLN A 203 -9.23 -9.54 -8.10
C GLN A 203 -8.50 -8.99 -6.86
N LEU A 204 -8.17 -9.86 -5.87
CA LEU A 204 -7.52 -9.47 -4.63
C LEU A 204 -6.01 -9.19 -4.80
N VAL A 205 -5.64 -8.41 -5.81
CA VAL A 205 -4.26 -7.96 -6.08
C VAL A 205 -4.17 -6.47 -5.78
N LEU A 206 -3.33 -6.11 -4.80
CA LEU A 206 -2.99 -4.72 -4.46
C LEU A 206 -2.04 -4.09 -5.45
#